data_bcfc6134ec9b69ae0fb52717284d0f3b
#
_entry.id   bcfc6134ec9b69ae0fb52717284d0f3b
#
_cell.length_a   1.000
_cell.length_b   1.000
_cell.length_c   1.000
_cell.angle_alpha   90.00
_cell.angle_beta   90.00
_cell.angle_gamma   90.00
#
_symmetry.space_group_name_H-M   'P 1'
#
loop_
_entity.id
_entity.type
_entity.pdbx_description
1 polymer ?
#
loop_
_entity_poly.entity_id
_entity_poly.type
_entity_poly.pdbx_seq_one_letter_code
_entity_poly.pdbx_strand_id
1 'polypeptide(L)'
;LGESVDVVVIGAGITGAAAAYFVASAGLSVTVIERGSIASGTSSHCEGNILVSDKELGPELELALYSQDVWRKDLAEHAATWEYEAKGGIMVAPDEASLTSLRALADHQRSMGIRVEDLDGPAALREREPYLNPALAGGAAYPQDAQVQPLLATHHLLKLARERGATIITHTPVTRIDSSGGRVTGVRTPDGVVSAGIVLNCAGPWVRDVARLAGEIDVPVMPRRGFVLVSQPIPVTIRHKVYSASYVGDVASGDADLQVSPVVEGTPSGTILLGSSRERVGFDTSFSLDAVSRIARAGVALFPALADLHLLRTYSGFRPFCPDHLPVIGPDSRMPGLWHVGGQEGAGIGLSVGIAKLLAQALTGQETDLDLAPFHPDRFPEEAAA
;
A
#
# COMPACT_ATOMS: atom_id res chain seq x y z
N LEU A 1 21.67 16.90 -13.72
CA LEU A 1 22.01 17.05 -12.31
C LEU A 1 22.77 18.38 -12.14
N GLY A 2 22.52 19.10 -11.04
CA GLY A 2 23.06 20.44 -10.79
C GLY A 2 22.00 21.55 -10.73
N GLU A 3 20.75 21.23 -11.01
CA GLU A 3 19.61 22.14 -10.80
C GLU A 3 19.18 22.11 -9.33
N SER A 4 18.70 23.25 -8.85
CA SER A 4 18.06 23.34 -7.53
C SER A 4 16.56 23.21 -7.70
N VAL A 5 15.93 22.37 -6.87
CA VAL A 5 14.48 22.17 -6.83
C VAL A 5 13.96 22.40 -5.40
N ASP A 6 12.67 22.62 -5.24
CA ASP A 6 12.08 22.74 -3.91
C ASP A 6 12.09 21.40 -3.18
N VAL A 7 11.76 20.31 -3.90
CA VAL A 7 11.56 18.97 -3.32
C VAL A 7 12.28 17.89 -4.13
N VAL A 8 13.07 17.08 -3.45
CA VAL A 8 13.54 15.78 -3.96
C VAL A 8 12.69 14.67 -3.37
N VAL A 9 12.16 13.80 -4.22
CA VAL A 9 11.46 12.56 -3.82
C VAL A 9 12.38 11.36 -4.07
N ILE A 10 12.69 10.59 -3.04
CA ILE A 10 13.50 9.37 -3.14
C ILE A 10 12.57 8.17 -3.25
N GLY A 11 12.57 7.51 -4.41
CA GLY A 11 11.75 6.36 -4.74
C GLY A 11 10.61 6.69 -5.71
N ALA A 12 10.50 5.87 -6.78
CA ALA A 12 9.47 5.97 -7.81
C ALA A 12 8.44 4.81 -7.72
N GLY A 13 8.13 4.35 -6.51
CA GLY A 13 6.98 3.53 -6.21
C GLY A 13 5.69 4.38 -6.18
N ILE A 14 4.55 3.75 -5.88
CA ILE A 14 3.25 4.44 -5.86
C ILE A 14 3.25 5.66 -4.93
N THR A 15 3.87 5.54 -3.75
CA THR A 15 3.94 6.63 -2.77
C THR A 15 4.72 7.83 -3.31
N GLY A 16 5.90 7.57 -3.89
CA GLY A 16 6.70 8.66 -4.49
C GLY A 16 6.08 9.23 -5.75
N ALA A 17 5.39 8.40 -6.54
CA ALA A 17 4.68 8.84 -7.74
C ALA A 17 3.50 9.77 -7.38
N ALA A 18 2.72 9.40 -6.38
CA ALA A 18 1.63 10.23 -5.88
C ALA A 18 2.16 11.53 -5.27
N ALA A 19 3.21 11.45 -4.42
CA ALA A 19 3.85 12.63 -3.85
C ALA A 19 4.34 13.60 -4.93
N ALA A 20 5.05 13.10 -5.95
CA ALA A 20 5.52 13.93 -7.06
C ALA A 20 4.38 14.63 -7.80
N TYR A 21 3.27 13.92 -8.05
CA TYR A 21 2.11 14.49 -8.73
C TYR A 21 1.44 15.59 -7.90
N PHE A 22 1.11 15.34 -6.65
CA PHE A 22 0.39 16.31 -5.82
C PHE A 22 1.27 17.51 -5.45
N VAL A 23 2.55 17.29 -5.14
CA VAL A 23 3.50 18.35 -4.80
C VAL A 23 3.78 19.25 -6.02
N ALA A 24 3.99 18.66 -7.21
CA ALA A 24 4.13 19.44 -8.44
C ALA A 24 2.83 20.19 -8.81
N SER A 25 1.66 19.57 -8.56
CA SER A 25 0.35 20.21 -8.76
C SER A 25 0.13 21.40 -7.82
N ALA A 26 0.77 21.39 -6.66
CA ALA A 26 0.77 22.51 -5.71
C ALA A 26 1.78 23.63 -6.06
N GLY A 27 2.49 23.50 -7.18
CA GLY A 27 3.39 24.53 -7.72
C GLY A 27 4.84 24.46 -7.26
N LEU A 28 5.23 23.40 -6.53
CA LEU A 28 6.62 23.17 -6.14
C LEU A 28 7.39 22.44 -7.25
N SER A 29 8.65 22.81 -7.45
CA SER A 29 9.54 22.08 -8.35
C SER A 29 9.99 20.76 -7.73
N VAL A 30 9.88 19.65 -8.51
CA VAL A 30 10.11 18.29 -8.00
C VAL A 30 11.10 17.51 -8.86
N THR A 31 12.05 16.84 -8.21
CA THR A 31 12.86 15.80 -8.83
C THR A 31 12.66 14.48 -8.11
N VAL A 32 12.20 13.45 -8.82
CA VAL A 32 12.11 12.07 -8.34
C VAL A 32 13.39 11.33 -8.70
N ILE A 33 13.99 10.66 -7.73
CA ILE A 33 15.21 9.85 -7.94
C ILE A 33 14.91 8.40 -7.53
N GLU A 34 15.07 7.48 -8.48
CA GLU A 34 14.82 6.06 -8.30
C GLU A 34 16.09 5.25 -8.64
N ARG A 35 16.47 4.35 -7.74
CA ARG A 35 17.67 3.50 -7.92
C ARG A 35 17.53 2.46 -9.02
N GLY A 36 16.30 2.02 -9.29
CA GLY A 36 15.97 1.01 -10.30
C GLY A 36 15.03 1.57 -11.38
N SER A 37 14.14 0.73 -11.86
CA SER A 37 13.05 1.12 -12.75
C SER A 37 11.85 1.65 -11.95
N ILE A 38 11.01 2.44 -12.59
CA ILE A 38 9.74 2.89 -12.01
C ILE A 38 8.94 1.68 -11.49
N ALA A 39 8.39 1.79 -10.30
CA ALA A 39 7.59 0.77 -9.63
C ALA A 39 8.29 -0.57 -9.38
N SER A 40 9.61 -0.70 -9.56
CA SER A 40 10.34 -1.98 -9.48
C SER A 40 10.38 -2.61 -8.06
N GLY A 41 9.97 -1.86 -7.04
CA GLY A 41 9.81 -2.35 -5.67
C GLY A 41 8.45 -3.01 -5.41
N THR A 42 7.86 -2.73 -4.26
CA THR A 42 6.59 -3.31 -3.79
C THR A 42 5.43 -3.03 -4.73
N SER A 43 5.41 -1.87 -5.40
CA SER A 43 4.27 -1.43 -6.22
C SER A 43 3.98 -2.31 -7.44
N SER A 44 4.96 -3.07 -7.95
CA SER A 44 4.76 -4.07 -9.02
C SER A 44 4.63 -5.50 -8.48
N HIS A 45 4.72 -5.69 -7.17
CA HIS A 45 4.73 -6.99 -6.51
C HIS A 45 3.63 -7.10 -5.45
N CYS A 46 2.51 -6.41 -5.66
CA CYS A 46 1.35 -6.40 -4.77
C CYS A 46 0.05 -6.60 -5.57
N GLU A 47 -1.02 -6.74 -4.85
CA GLU A 47 -2.39 -6.59 -5.31
C GLU A 47 -2.76 -5.10 -5.31
N GLY A 48 -3.79 -4.71 -6.03
CA GLY A 48 -4.18 -3.30 -6.17
C GLY A 48 -5.20 -2.82 -5.14
N ASN A 49 -5.04 -3.18 -3.88
CA ASN A 49 -6.05 -2.99 -2.84
C ASN A 49 -6.28 -1.53 -2.46
N ILE A 50 -7.56 -1.11 -2.50
CA ILE A 50 -8.07 0.13 -1.91
C ILE A 50 -9.20 -0.27 -0.96
N LEU A 51 -8.83 -0.65 0.26
CA LEU A 51 -9.76 -1.24 1.22
C LEU A 51 -9.95 -0.32 2.43
N VAL A 52 -11.16 -0.33 2.97
CA VAL A 52 -11.50 0.22 4.29
C VAL A 52 -11.90 -0.90 5.26
N SER A 53 -12.30 -2.03 4.71
CA SER A 53 -12.81 -3.19 5.44
C SER A 53 -11.79 -3.88 6.33
N ASP A 54 -10.51 -3.85 5.95
CA ASP A 54 -9.40 -4.47 6.69
C ASP A 54 -8.72 -3.53 7.70
N LYS A 55 -9.24 -2.33 7.87
CA LYS A 55 -8.66 -1.35 8.78
C LYS A 55 -9.23 -1.46 10.18
N GLU A 56 -8.32 -1.39 11.15
CA GLU A 56 -8.72 -1.14 12.54
C GLU A 56 -9.22 0.29 12.70
N LEU A 57 -10.01 0.50 13.74
CA LEU A 57 -10.54 1.83 14.03
C LEU A 57 -9.42 2.75 14.50
N GLY A 58 -9.49 3.98 14.03
CA GLY A 58 -8.52 4.99 14.38
C GLY A 58 -7.93 5.72 13.19
N PRO A 59 -6.75 6.32 13.34
CA PRO A 59 -6.18 7.23 12.34
C PRO A 59 -5.96 6.58 10.96
N GLU A 60 -5.60 5.28 10.90
CA GLU A 60 -5.42 4.62 9.61
C GLU A 60 -6.72 4.47 8.84
N LEU A 61 -7.84 4.19 9.53
CA LEU A 61 -9.15 4.11 8.88
C LEU A 61 -9.60 5.49 8.35
N GLU A 62 -9.41 6.54 9.12
CA GLU A 62 -9.72 7.92 8.69
C GLU A 62 -8.91 8.29 7.45
N LEU A 63 -7.61 7.97 7.44
CA LEU A 63 -6.74 8.16 6.30
C LEU A 63 -7.17 7.30 5.09
N ALA A 64 -7.62 6.07 5.31
CA ALA A 64 -8.09 5.19 4.24
C ALA A 64 -9.38 5.71 3.60
N LEU A 65 -10.34 6.19 4.40
CA LEU A 65 -11.58 6.82 3.92
C LEU A 65 -11.27 8.10 3.12
N TYR A 66 -10.41 8.95 3.65
CA TYR A 66 -9.96 10.16 2.96
C TYR A 66 -9.27 9.83 1.62
N SER A 67 -8.34 8.89 1.63
CA SER A 67 -7.61 8.50 0.43
C SER A 67 -8.51 7.86 -0.63
N GLN A 68 -9.52 7.09 -0.20
CA GLN A 68 -10.52 6.50 -1.07
C GLN A 68 -11.34 7.59 -1.79
N ASP A 69 -11.65 8.69 -1.09
CA ASP A 69 -12.30 9.84 -1.70
C ASP A 69 -11.40 10.55 -2.71
N VAL A 70 -10.10 10.67 -2.45
CA VAL A 70 -9.12 11.22 -3.41
C VAL A 70 -9.07 10.35 -4.67
N TRP A 71 -8.98 9.01 -4.54
CA TRP A 71 -9.03 8.10 -5.69
C TRP A 71 -10.29 8.26 -6.52
N ARG A 72 -11.44 8.36 -5.86
CA ARG A 72 -12.76 8.32 -6.48
C ARG A 72 -13.22 9.65 -7.03
N LYS A 73 -12.83 10.77 -6.40
CA LYS A 73 -13.30 12.13 -6.74
C LYS A 73 -12.22 12.93 -7.45
N ASP A 74 -11.07 13.13 -6.81
CA ASP A 74 -10.03 14.02 -7.32
C ASP A 74 -9.32 13.43 -8.55
N LEU A 75 -9.23 12.11 -8.62
CA LEU A 75 -8.56 11.36 -9.68
C LEU A 75 -9.53 10.59 -10.60
N ALA A 76 -10.82 10.89 -10.51
CA ALA A 76 -11.88 10.17 -11.24
C ALA A 76 -11.66 10.13 -12.77
N GLU A 77 -11.14 11.21 -13.35
CA GLU A 77 -10.87 11.31 -14.79
C GLU A 77 -9.83 10.30 -15.31
N HIS A 78 -8.99 9.79 -14.41
CA HIS A 78 -7.94 8.84 -14.73
C HIS A 78 -8.31 7.37 -14.42
N ALA A 79 -9.50 7.11 -13.86
CA ALA A 79 -9.92 5.81 -13.37
C ALA A 79 -9.75 4.69 -14.41
N ALA A 80 -10.12 4.94 -15.66
CA ALA A 80 -10.00 3.98 -16.74
C ALA A 80 -8.53 3.64 -17.08
N THR A 81 -7.61 4.60 -16.89
CA THR A 81 -6.19 4.42 -17.26
C THR A 81 -5.49 3.42 -16.35
N TRP A 82 -5.87 3.35 -15.10
CA TRP A 82 -5.29 2.43 -14.12
C TRP A 82 -6.26 1.36 -13.64
N GLU A 83 -7.29 1.08 -14.43
CA GLU A 83 -8.25 0.01 -14.17
C GLU A 83 -8.87 0.11 -12.76
N TYR A 84 -9.34 1.32 -12.37
CA TYR A 84 -10.04 1.48 -11.11
C TYR A 84 -11.38 0.75 -11.14
N GLU A 85 -11.56 -0.21 -10.25
CA GLU A 85 -12.79 -0.98 -10.12
C GLU A 85 -13.39 -0.80 -8.72
N ALA A 86 -14.52 -0.12 -8.64
CA ALA A 86 -15.34 -0.01 -7.42
C ALA A 86 -16.21 -1.27 -7.26
N LYS A 87 -15.59 -2.45 -7.26
CA LYS A 87 -16.30 -3.74 -7.25
C LYS A 87 -16.72 -4.24 -5.88
N GLY A 88 -16.28 -3.56 -4.83
CA GLY A 88 -16.52 -3.98 -3.46
C GLY A 88 -15.65 -5.14 -3.00
N GLY A 89 -15.67 -5.36 -1.68
CA GLY A 89 -15.03 -6.48 -1.00
C GLY A 89 -16.06 -7.38 -0.33
N ILE A 90 -15.73 -8.64 -0.17
CA ILE A 90 -16.51 -9.60 0.63
C ILE A 90 -15.57 -10.29 1.61
N MET A 91 -15.82 -10.09 2.88
CA MET A 91 -15.17 -10.82 3.95
C MET A 91 -16.00 -12.04 4.29
N VAL A 92 -15.41 -13.24 4.25
CA VAL A 92 -16.13 -14.50 4.47
C VAL A 92 -15.70 -15.17 5.77
N ALA A 93 -16.64 -15.79 6.43
CA ALA A 93 -16.44 -16.57 7.65
C ALA A 93 -16.53 -18.08 7.36
N PRO A 94 -15.49 -18.86 7.71
CA PRO A 94 -15.50 -20.30 7.46
C PRO A 94 -16.48 -21.07 8.37
N ASP A 95 -16.79 -20.53 9.55
CA ASP A 95 -17.64 -21.13 10.57
C ASP A 95 -18.46 -20.07 11.34
N GLU A 96 -19.40 -20.53 12.17
CA GLU A 96 -20.30 -19.66 12.94
C GLU A 96 -19.58 -18.79 13.98
N ALA A 97 -18.47 -19.29 14.54
CA ALA A 97 -17.69 -18.50 15.51
C ALA A 97 -17.01 -17.32 14.83
N SER A 98 -16.40 -17.58 13.68
CA SER A 98 -15.82 -16.53 12.81
C SER A 98 -16.88 -15.54 12.30
N LEU A 99 -18.09 -16.03 11.97
CA LEU A 99 -19.18 -15.17 11.52
C LEU A 99 -19.66 -14.25 12.66
N THR A 100 -19.73 -14.76 13.88
CA THR A 100 -20.07 -13.95 15.05
C THR A 100 -19.05 -12.83 15.29
N SER A 101 -17.77 -13.15 15.19
CA SER A 101 -16.69 -12.17 15.33
C SER A 101 -16.73 -11.13 14.20
N LEU A 102 -16.99 -11.56 12.97
CA LEU A 102 -17.11 -10.67 11.82
C LEU A 102 -18.30 -9.72 11.96
N ARG A 103 -19.45 -10.19 12.46
CA ARG A 103 -20.60 -9.31 12.72
C ARG A 103 -20.30 -8.25 13.77
N ALA A 104 -19.60 -8.59 14.84
CA ALA A 104 -19.18 -7.64 15.86
C ALA A 104 -18.24 -6.56 15.26
N LEU A 105 -17.29 -6.96 14.42
CA LEU A 105 -16.44 -6.03 13.69
C LEU A 105 -17.28 -5.13 12.75
N ALA A 106 -18.17 -5.73 11.97
CA ALA A 106 -19.04 -5.01 11.03
C ALA A 106 -19.92 -3.96 11.74
N ASP A 107 -20.52 -4.31 12.88
CA ASP A 107 -21.32 -3.38 13.68
C ASP A 107 -20.49 -2.19 14.16
N HIS A 108 -19.28 -2.44 14.58
CA HIS A 108 -18.36 -1.41 15.01
C HIS A 108 -17.95 -0.49 13.84
N GLN A 109 -17.61 -1.06 12.69
CA GLN A 109 -17.29 -0.31 11.47
C GLN A 109 -18.46 0.52 10.95
N ARG A 110 -19.70 0.01 11.05
CA ARG A 110 -20.92 0.79 10.74
C ARG A 110 -21.04 2.04 11.59
N SER A 111 -20.69 1.94 12.89
CA SER A 111 -20.72 3.10 13.79
C SER A 111 -19.75 4.22 13.39
N MET A 112 -18.73 3.88 12.58
CA MET A 112 -17.74 4.81 12.02
C MET A 112 -18.09 5.25 10.59
N GLY A 113 -19.27 4.92 10.08
CA GLY A 113 -19.75 5.34 8.76
C GLY A 113 -19.33 4.44 7.60
N ILE A 114 -18.74 3.29 7.86
CA ILE A 114 -18.47 2.30 6.82
C ILE A 114 -19.79 1.59 6.46
N ARG A 115 -20.05 1.47 5.16
CA ARG A 115 -21.20 0.70 4.66
C ARG A 115 -20.83 -0.78 4.68
N VAL A 116 -21.55 -1.55 5.48
CA VAL A 116 -21.38 -3.00 5.59
C VAL A 116 -22.73 -3.66 5.44
N GLU A 117 -22.81 -4.66 4.56
CA GLU A 117 -24.00 -5.47 4.32
C GLU A 117 -23.74 -6.88 4.84
N ASP A 118 -24.58 -7.40 5.74
CA ASP A 118 -24.47 -8.76 6.22
C ASP A 118 -24.89 -9.76 5.15
N LEU A 119 -24.13 -10.83 4.99
CA LEU A 119 -24.41 -11.93 4.09
C LEU A 119 -24.65 -13.20 4.92
N ASP A 120 -25.93 -13.41 5.27
CA ASP A 120 -26.34 -14.49 6.16
C ASP A 120 -26.41 -15.83 5.45
N GLY A 121 -25.43 -16.67 5.71
CA GLY A 121 -25.32 -18.02 5.21
C GLY A 121 -24.81 -18.13 3.76
N PRO A 122 -24.60 -19.38 3.30
CA PRO A 122 -23.99 -19.66 2.00
C PRO A 122 -24.84 -19.21 0.80
N ALA A 123 -26.15 -19.09 0.96
CA ALA A 123 -27.04 -18.65 -0.12
C ALA A 123 -26.80 -17.19 -0.46
N ALA A 124 -26.77 -16.30 0.56
CA ALA A 124 -26.49 -14.88 0.40
C ALA A 124 -25.08 -14.62 -0.18
N LEU A 125 -24.08 -15.39 0.27
CA LEU A 125 -22.73 -15.33 -0.29
C LEU A 125 -22.72 -15.70 -1.78
N ARG A 126 -23.39 -16.77 -2.18
CA ARG A 126 -23.40 -17.26 -3.56
C ARG A 126 -24.22 -16.41 -4.50
N GLU A 127 -25.15 -15.66 -4.00
CA GLU A 127 -25.86 -14.63 -4.81
C GLU A 127 -24.88 -13.55 -5.29
N ARG A 128 -23.94 -13.15 -4.45
CA ARG A 128 -22.88 -12.18 -4.76
C ARG A 128 -21.73 -12.82 -5.55
N GLU A 129 -21.23 -13.95 -5.08
CA GLU A 129 -20.11 -14.73 -5.64
C GLU A 129 -20.52 -16.18 -5.87
N PRO A 130 -21.04 -16.54 -7.05
CA PRO A 130 -21.64 -17.84 -7.31
C PRO A 130 -20.74 -19.05 -7.10
N TYR A 131 -19.41 -18.87 -7.20
CA TYR A 131 -18.42 -19.94 -7.11
C TYR A 131 -17.79 -20.10 -5.73
N LEU A 132 -18.23 -19.30 -4.74
CA LEU A 132 -17.78 -19.48 -3.35
C LEU A 132 -18.12 -20.86 -2.82
N ASN A 133 -17.27 -21.34 -1.92
CA ASN A 133 -17.46 -22.62 -1.24
C ASN A 133 -18.80 -22.61 -0.46
N PRO A 134 -19.71 -23.55 -0.72
CA PRO A 134 -21.00 -23.61 -0.04
C PRO A 134 -20.91 -24.00 1.45
N ALA A 135 -19.74 -24.40 1.93
CA ALA A 135 -19.51 -24.71 3.33
C ALA A 135 -19.21 -23.48 4.20
N LEU A 136 -19.06 -22.29 3.62
CA LEU A 136 -18.86 -21.04 4.36
C LEU A 136 -20.12 -20.68 5.15
N ALA A 137 -19.95 -20.21 6.39
CA ALA A 137 -21.07 -19.89 7.28
C ALA A 137 -21.81 -18.60 6.88
N GLY A 138 -21.13 -17.64 6.28
CA GLY A 138 -21.66 -16.34 5.90
C GLY A 138 -20.52 -15.33 5.68
N GLY A 139 -20.87 -14.04 5.69
CA GLY A 139 -19.88 -13.00 5.45
C GLY A 139 -20.43 -11.59 5.63
N ALA A 140 -19.63 -10.62 5.21
CA ALA A 140 -19.99 -9.21 5.14
C ALA A 140 -19.48 -8.60 3.84
N ALA A 141 -20.32 -7.83 3.15
CA ALA A 141 -19.93 -7.10 1.95
C ALA A 141 -19.62 -5.64 2.28
N TYR A 142 -18.57 -5.14 1.67
CA TYR A 142 -18.05 -3.78 1.81
C TYR A 142 -18.09 -3.06 0.45
N PRO A 143 -19.21 -2.40 0.10
CA PRO A 143 -19.37 -1.77 -1.21
C PRO A 143 -18.38 -0.63 -1.50
N GLN A 144 -17.69 -0.13 -0.47
CA GLN A 144 -16.71 0.94 -0.61
C GLN A 144 -15.34 0.43 -1.07
N ASP A 145 -15.04 -0.85 -0.88
CA ASP A 145 -13.77 -1.41 -1.30
C ASP A 145 -13.60 -1.37 -2.82
N ALA A 146 -12.40 -1.12 -3.25
CA ALA A 146 -12.04 -0.98 -4.66
C ALA A 146 -10.67 -1.58 -4.94
N GLN A 147 -10.29 -1.60 -6.20
CA GLN A 147 -8.95 -1.95 -6.64
C GLN A 147 -8.49 -1.09 -7.81
N VAL A 148 -7.18 -1.06 -8.03
CA VAL A 148 -6.53 -0.50 -9.21
C VAL A 148 -5.46 -1.46 -9.70
N GLN A 149 -4.98 -1.27 -10.93
CA GLN A 149 -3.75 -1.92 -11.39
C GLN A 149 -2.54 -1.06 -10.93
N PRO A 150 -1.75 -1.52 -9.95
CA PRO A 150 -0.77 -0.67 -9.26
C PRO A 150 0.32 -0.13 -10.16
N LEU A 151 0.78 -0.94 -11.13
CA LEU A 151 1.82 -0.55 -12.05
C LEU A 151 1.35 0.57 -12.99
N LEU A 152 0.12 0.45 -13.52
CA LEU A 152 -0.49 1.49 -14.35
C LEU A 152 -0.70 2.78 -13.57
N ALA A 153 -1.21 2.69 -12.33
CA ALA A 153 -1.40 3.85 -11.47
C ALA A 153 -0.07 4.57 -11.20
N THR A 154 0.99 3.83 -10.84
CA THR A 154 2.31 4.40 -10.55
C THR A 154 2.89 5.12 -11.77
N HIS A 155 2.87 4.48 -12.92
CA HIS A 155 3.40 5.08 -14.16
C HIS A 155 2.61 6.30 -14.60
N HIS A 156 1.27 6.24 -14.50
CA HIS A 156 0.43 7.36 -14.92
C HIS A 156 0.57 8.57 -13.98
N LEU A 157 0.63 8.37 -12.67
CA LEU A 157 0.90 9.46 -11.71
C LEU A 157 2.24 10.15 -12.01
N LEU A 158 3.29 9.38 -12.32
CA LEU A 158 4.58 9.96 -12.73
C LEU A 158 4.51 10.70 -14.08
N LYS A 159 3.70 10.20 -15.03
CA LYS A 159 3.43 10.93 -16.27
C LYS A 159 2.76 12.26 -15.97
N LEU A 160 1.72 12.27 -15.16
CA LEU A 160 1.03 13.48 -14.75
C LEU A 160 1.95 14.46 -13.98
N ALA A 161 2.86 13.94 -13.14
CA ALA A 161 3.88 14.76 -12.48
C ALA A 161 4.82 15.42 -13.49
N ARG A 162 5.29 14.69 -14.52
CA ARG A 162 6.10 15.25 -15.62
C ARG A 162 5.37 16.37 -16.39
N GLU A 163 4.09 16.18 -16.66
CA GLU A 163 3.25 17.19 -17.31
C GLU A 163 3.13 18.48 -16.49
N ARG A 164 3.42 18.41 -15.18
CA ARG A 164 3.51 19.53 -14.23
C ARG A 164 4.94 19.99 -13.97
N GLY A 165 5.90 19.54 -14.77
CA GLY A 165 7.29 19.97 -14.69
C GLY A 165 8.20 19.14 -13.80
N ALA A 166 7.73 18.04 -13.22
CA ALA A 166 8.59 17.17 -12.42
C ALA A 166 9.62 16.44 -13.30
N THR A 167 10.86 16.37 -12.81
CA THR A 167 11.94 15.55 -13.40
C THR A 167 11.96 14.19 -12.75
N ILE A 168 12.12 13.11 -13.54
CA ILE A 168 12.21 11.75 -13.02
C ILE A 168 13.49 11.11 -13.53
N ILE A 169 14.36 10.73 -12.59
CA ILE A 169 15.67 10.13 -12.83
C ILE A 169 15.62 8.70 -12.31
N THR A 170 15.80 7.73 -13.19
CA THR A 170 15.80 6.30 -12.87
C THR A 170 17.21 5.72 -12.93
N HIS A 171 17.41 4.51 -12.39
CA HIS A 171 18.70 3.81 -12.33
C HIS A 171 19.81 4.60 -11.64
N THR A 172 19.43 5.47 -10.71
CA THR A 172 20.32 6.39 -10.03
C THR A 172 20.08 6.30 -8.52
N PRO A 173 20.91 5.59 -7.76
CA PRO A 173 20.75 5.51 -6.31
C PRO A 173 21.16 6.82 -5.64
N VAL A 174 20.36 7.25 -4.66
CA VAL A 174 20.82 8.26 -3.69
C VAL A 174 21.80 7.59 -2.75
N THR A 175 22.99 8.18 -2.59
CA THR A 175 24.08 7.65 -1.76
C THR A 175 24.27 8.43 -0.47
N ARG A 176 23.74 9.64 -0.40
CA ARG A 176 23.80 10.51 0.79
C ARG A 176 22.69 11.57 0.72
N ILE A 177 22.18 11.95 1.87
CA ILE A 177 21.39 13.17 2.07
C ILE A 177 22.33 14.21 2.67
N ASP A 178 22.56 15.29 1.93
CA ASP A 178 23.48 16.37 2.34
C ASP A 178 22.75 17.35 3.26
N SER A 179 23.47 17.84 4.27
CA SER A 179 22.97 18.85 5.21
C SER A 179 24.00 19.93 5.52
N SER A 180 23.54 21.09 5.91
CA SER A 180 24.37 22.19 6.40
C SER A 180 23.64 22.89 7.54
N GLY A 181 24.36 23.17 8.63
CA GLY A 181 23.74 23.77 9.82
C GLY A 181 22.60 22.91 10.42
N GLY A 182 22.65 21.59 10.27
CA GLY A 182 21.63 20.65 10.78
C GLY A 182 20.35 20.60 9.90
N ARG A 183 20.35 21.19 8.72
CA ARG A 183 19.19 21.21 7.79
C ARG A 183 19.55 20.58 6.45
N VAL A 184 18.64 19.89 5.83
CA VAL A 184 18.80 19.30 4.49
C VAL A 184 19.14 20.39 3.45
N THR A 185 20.09 20.08 2.58
CA THR A 185 20.50 20.94 1.43
C THR A 185 20.41 20.23 0.09
N GLY A 186 20.12 18.94 0.08
CA GLY A 186 19.95 18.16 -1.14
C GLY A 186 20.34 16.69 -0.96
N VAL A 187 20.53 16.02 -2.07
CA VAL A 187 20.93 14.62 -2.13
C VAL A 187 22.11 14.43 -3.09
N ARG A 188 22.92 13.42 -2.79
CA ARG A 188 24.06 13.01 -3.61
C ARG A 188 23.80 11.68 -4.29
N THR A 189 24.17 11.62 -5.56
CA THR A 189 24.13 10.41 -6.38
C THR A 189 25.50 10.18 -7.02
N PRO A 190 25.76 9.01 -7.65
CA PRO A 190 27.00 8.80 -8.43
C PRO A 190 27.15 9.82 -9.57
N ASP A 191 26.07 10.33 -10.11
CA ASP A 191 26.06 11.23 -11.27
C ASP A 191 26.12 12.72 -10.87
N GLY A 192 26.11 13.04 -9.58
CA GLY A 192 26.19 14.41 -9.09
C GLY A 192 25.26 14.72 -7.91
N VAL A 193 25.04 16.00 -7.66
CA VAL A 193 24.21 16.51 -6.57
C VAL A 193 22.94 17.12 -7.11
N VAL A 194 21.82 16.90 -6.42
CA VAL A 194 20.56 17.63 -6.62
C VAL A 194 20.30 18.44 -5.34
N SER A 195 20.34 19.77 -5.47
CA SER A 195 20.08 20.67 -4.35
C SER A 195 18.59 20.81 -4.09
N ALA A 196 18.19 20.69 -2.82
CA ALA A 196 16.79 20.86 -2.41
C ALA A 196 16.70 21.22 -0.93
N GLY A 197 15.73 22.06 -0.58
CA GLY A 197 15.43 22.35 0.83
C GLY A 197 14.58 21.29 1.51
N ILE A 198 13.94 20.40 0.73
CA ILE A 198 13.06 19.33 1.21
C ILE A 198 13.43 18.02 0.52
N VAL A 199 13.55 16.95 1.29
CA VAL A 199 13.74 15.58 0.81
C VAL A 199 12.61 14.71 1.37
N LEU A 200 11.81 14.12 0.48
CA LEU A 200 10.78 13.13 0.81
C LEU A 200 11.34 11.72 0.63
N ASN A 201 11.51 11.01 1.72
CA ASN A 201 11.92 9.61 1.72
C ASN A 201 10.69 8.71 1.49
N CYS A 202 10.43 8.37 0.23
CA CYS A 202 9.34 7.51 -0.23
C CYS A 202 9.85 6.10 -0.65
N ALA A 203 10.91 5.62 0.00
CA ALA A 203 11.63 4.42 -0.40
C ALA A 203 10.93 3.09 0.00
N GLY A 204 9.65 3.12 0.43
CA GLY A 204 8.88 1.94 0.78
C GLY A 204 9.57 1.10 1.89
N PRO A 205 9.85 -0.20 1.68
CA PRO A 205 10.50 -1.03 2.69
C PRO A 205 11.96 -0.64 2.98
N TRP A 206 12.57 0.25 2.18
CA TRP A 206 13.93 0.78 2.38
C TRP A 206 13.94 2.18 3.03
N VAL A 207 12.80 2.65 3.57
CA VAL A 207 12.73 3.96 4.25
C VAL A 207 13.77 4.07 5.36
N ARG A 208 14.00 2.99 6.14
CA ARG A 208 15.02 2.93 7.17
C ARG A 208 16.43 3.14 6.61
N ASP A 209 16.77 2.44 5.54
CA ASP A 209 18.10 2.52 4.92
C ASP A 209 18.36 3.91 4.34
N VAL A 210 17.35 4.51 3.70
CA VAL A 210 17.45 5.86 3.15
C VAL A 210 17.53 6.92 4.26
N ALA A 211 16.82 6.76 5.38
CA ALA A 211 16.93 7.66 6.52
C ALA A 211 18.39 7.72 7.05
N ARG A 212 19.04 6.58 7.12
CA ARG A 212 20.45 6.48 7.55
C ARG A 212 21.45 7.16 6.62
N LEU A 213 21.08 7.49 5.38
CA LEU A 213 21.91 8.32 4.49
C LEU A 213 21.99 9.79 4.93
N ALA A 214 21.15 10.23 5.86
CA ALA A 214 21.20 11.54 6.48
C ALA A 214 22.03 11.57 7.78
N GLY A 215 22.59 10.44 8.20
CA GLY A 215 23.34 10.27 9.45
C GLY A 215 22.74 9.17 10.33
N GLU A 216 22.77 9.36 11.64
CA GLU A 216 22.25 8.38 12.61
C GLU A 216 20.72 8.46 12.79
N ILE A 217 19.99 8.72 11.70
CA ILE A 217 18.53 8.77 11.72
C ILE A 217 17.98 7.36 11.45
N ASP A 218 17.24 6.85 12.40
CA ASP A 218 16.56 5.56 12.26
C ASP A 218 15.05 5.73 12.27
N VAL A 219 14.37 4.99 11.36
CA VAL A 219 12.93 4.90 11.25
C VAL A 219 12.58 3.41 11.24
N PRO A 220 11.77 2.89 12.17
CA PRO A 220 11.64 1.44 12.39
C PRO A 220 10.75 0.74 11.34
N VAL A 221 10.94 1.08 10.07
CA VAL A 221 10.27 0.40 8.95
C VAL A 221 11.11 -0.77 8.49
N MET A 222 10.50 -1.95 8.43
CA MET A 222 11.17 -3.21 8.11
C MET A 222 10.48 -3.93 6.93
N PRO A 223 11.21 -4.75 6.15
CA PRO A 223 10.60 -5.55 5.10
C PRO A 223 9.79 -6.70 5.70
N ARG A 224 8.55 -6.89 5.21
CA ARG A 224 7.68 -8.03 5.50
C ARG A 224 7.31 -8.70 4.18
N ARG A 225 7.96 -9.84 3.88
CA ARG A 225 7.80 -10.56 2.61
C ARG A 225 6.39 -11.13 2.45
N GLY A 226 5.88 -11.13 1.21
CA GLY A 226 4.64 -11.81 0.85
C GLY A 226 4.67 -12.30 -0.58
N PHE A 227 3.92 -13.36 -0.88
CA PHE A 227 3.77 -13.96 -2.19
C PHE A 227 2.37 -13.72 -2.74
N VAL A 228 2.29 -13.60 -4.07
CA VAL A 228 1.04 -13.57 -4.84
C VAL A 228 1.16 -14.57 -5.99
N LEU A 229 0.10 -15.31 -6.24
CA LEU A 229 -0.03 -16.25 -7.33
C LEU A 229 -0.94 -15.66 -8.41
N VAL A 230 -0.61 -15.88 -9.67
CA VAL A 230 -1.40 -15.41 -10.81
C VAL A 230 -1.85 -16.60 -11.63
N SER A 231 -3.18 -16.77 -11.80
CA SER A 231 -3.76 -17.85 -12.59
C SER A 231 -3.68 -17.58 -14.11
N GLN A 232 -3.92 -18.60 -14.89
CA GLN A 232 -4.30 -18.44 -16.28
C GLN A 232 -5.56 -17.56 -16.38
N PRO A 233 -5.75 -16.81 -17.49
CA PRO A 233 -6.98 -16.06 -17.70
C PRO A 233 -8.13 -17.02 -17.95
N ILE A 234 -9.27 -16.72 -17.31
CA ILE A 234 -10.57 -17.38 -17.52
C ILE A 234 -11.63 -16.31 -17.73
N PRO A 235 -12.83 -16.64 -18.23
CA PRO A 235 -13.95 -15.68 -18.23
C PRO A 235 -14.14 -15.10 -16.85
N VAL A 236 -14.46 -13.80 -16.76
CA VAL A 236 -14.61 -13.10 -15.47
C VAL A 236 -15.59 -13.87 -14.58
N THR A 237 -15.08 -14.46 -13.54
CA THR A 237 -15.79 -15.40 -12.67
C THR A 237 -15.88 -14.87 -11.24
N ILE A 238 -14.86 -14.13 -10.79
CA ILE A 238 -14.78 -13.51 -9.46
C ILE A 238 -15.10 -12.03 -9.62
N ARG A 239 -16.18 -11.61 -8.96
CA ARG A 239 -16.82 -10.30 -9.14
C ARG A 239 -16.34 -9.26 -8.13
N HIS A 240 -16.04 -9.71 -6.92
CA HIS A 240 -15.60 -8.88 -5.81
C HIS A 240 -14.19 -9.30 -5.38
N LYS A 241 -13.56 -8.51 -4.54
CA LYS A 241 -12.43 -8.97 -3.79
C LYS A 241 -12.90 -9.79 -2.61
N VAL A 242 -12.46 -11.05 -2.52
CA VAL A 242 -12.90 -11.98 -1.47
C VAL A 242 -11.73 -12.35 -0.58
N TYR A 243 -11.91 -12.26 0.73
CA TYR A 243 -10.90 -12.61 1.72
C TYR A 243 -11.53 -13.18 3.00
N SER A 244 -10.75 -13.96 3.74
CA SER A 244 -11.19 -14.56 4.99
C SER A 244 -11.28 -13.52 6.11
N ALA A 245 -12.21 -13.72 7.04
CA ALA A 245 -12.31 -12.93 8.27
C ALA A 245 -11.02 -12.97 9.13
N SER A 246 -10.22 -14.04 9.04
CA SER A 246 -8.91 -14.11 9.68
C SER A 246 -7.89 -13.10 9.18
N TYR A 247 -8.12 -12.55 7.97
CA TYR A 247 -7.19 -11.60 7.33
C TYR A 247 -6.93 -10.36 8.19
N VAL A 248 -7.96 -9.81 8.85
CA VAL A 248 -7.83 -8.62 9.71
C VAL A 248 -6.88 -8.89 10.87
N GLY A 249 -7.08 -10.02 11.58
CA GLY A 249 -6.19 -10.40 12.68
C GLY A 249 -4.75 -10.66 12.24
N ASP A 250 -4.55 -11.24 11.05
CA ASP A 250 -3.23 -11.49 10.49
C ASP A 250 -2.54 -10.20 10.01
N VAL A 251 -3.29 -9.20 9.58
CA VAL A 251 -2.77 -7.84 9.26
C VAL A 251 -2.23 -7.19 10.52
N ALA A 252 -3.00 -7.22 11.60
CA ALA A 252 -2.64 -6.65 12.91
C ALA A 252 -1.58 -7.46 13.66
N SER A 253 -1.20 -8.65 13.17
CA SER A 253 -0.24 -9.51 13.85
C SER A 253 1.20 -9.01 13.70
N GLY A 254 1.91 -8.88 14.82
CA GLY A 254 3.34 -8.63 14.88
C GLY A 254 4.23 -9.87 14.69
N ASP A 255 3.67 -11.07 14.42
CA ASP A 255 4.44 -12.31 14.29
C ASP A 255 5.43 -12.27 13.13
N ALA A 256 6.60 -12.88 13.34
CA ALA A 256 7.64 -13.00 12.33
C ALA A 256 7.43 -14.21 11.40
N ASP A 257 6.76 -15.24 11.90
CA ASP A 257 6.55 -16.50 11.20
C ASP A 257 5.62 -16.36 9.98
N LEU A 258 5.68 -17.34 9.09
CA LEU A 258 4.85 -17.38 7.89
C LEU A 258 3.36 -17.50 8.25
N GLN A 259 2.62 -16.45 7.97
CA GLN A 259 1.16 -16.41 8.04
C GLN A 259 0.57 -16.40 6.63
N VAL A 260 -0.56 -17.05 6.43
CA VAL A 260 -1.29 -17.07 5.14
C VAL A 260 -2.77 -16.84 5.40
N SER A 261 -3.30 -15.78 4.82
CA SER A 261 -4.73 -15.47 4.81
C SER A 261 -5.18 -15.34 3.37
N PRO A 262 -6.17 -16.12 2.93
CA PRO A 262 -6.57 -16.07 1.52
C PRO A 262 -7.21 -14.74 1.17
N VAL A 263 -6.72 -14.18 0.07
CA VAL A 263 -7.30 -13.05 -0.66
C VAL A 263 -7.40 -13.47 -2.11
N VAL A 264 -8.58 -13.36 -2.70
CA VAL A 264 -8.82 -13.77 -4.08
C VAL A 264 -9.46 -12.60 -4.84
N GLU A 265 -8.85 -12.26 -5.95
CA GLU A 265 -9.22 -11.10 -6.75
C GLU A 265 -9.22 -11.43 -8.24
N GLY A 266 -10.33 -11.15 -8.93
CA GLY A 266 -10.39 -11.21 -10.39
C GLY A 266 -9.90 -9.89 -11.00
N THR A 267 -9.26 -9.97 -12.16
CA THR A 267 -8.83 -8.80 -12.92
C THR A 267 -9.66 -8.63 -14.20
N PRO A 268 -9.71 -7.44 -14.81
CA PRO A 268 -10.38 -7.23 -16.10
C PRO A 268 -9.87 -8.12 -17.23
N SER A 269 -8.59 -8.55 -17.16
CA SER A 269 -7.97 -9.46 -18.12
C SER A 269 -8.37 -10.93 -17.94
N GLY A 270 -9.15 -11.25 -16.89
CA GLY A 270 -9.59 -12.60 -16.55
C GLY A 270 -8.58 -13.41 -15.72
N THR A 271 -7.40 -12.89 -15.43
CA THR A 271 -6.49 -13.52 -14.47
C THR A 271 -7.02 -13.38 -13.05
N ILE A 272 -6.75 -14.37 -12.20
CA ILE A 272 -7.07 -14.33 -10.78
C ILE A 272 -5.77 -14.16 -10.01
N LEU A 273 -5.75 -13.19 -9.11
CA LEU A 273 -4.68 -13.01 -8.14
C LEU A 273 -5.08 -13.73 -6.85
N LEU A 274 -4.17 -14.57 -6.34
CA LEU A 274 -4.34 -15.24 -5.06
C LEU A 274 -3.22 -14.76 -4.13
N GLY A 275 -3.59 -14.08 -3.09
CA GLY A 275 -2.76 -13.68 -1.96
C GLY A 275 -3.36 -14.27 -0.69
N SER A 276 -2.85 -13.94 0.39
CA SER A 276 -1.57 -13.33 0.63
C SER A 276 -0.81 -14.12 1.68
N SER A 277 0.49 -13.99 1.68
CA SER A 277 1.32 -14.42 2.80
C SER A 277 2.06 -13.24 3.41
N ARG A 278 2.58 -13.43 4.62
CA ARG A 278 3.42 -12.45 5.31
C ARG A 278 4.39 -13.15 6.24
N GLU A 279 5.65 -12.70 6.22
CA GLU A 279 6.72 -13.22 7.07
C GLU A 279 7.85 -12.19 7.18
N ARG A 280 8.59 -12.15 8.30
CA ARG A 280 9.73 -11.26 8.48
C ARG A 280 11.04 -12.04 8.32
N VAL A 281 11.58 -12.02 7.12
CA VAL A 281 12.82 -12.70 6.72
C VAL A 281 13.86 -11.73 6.14
N GLY A 282 13.77 -10.45 6.53
CA GLY A 282 14.58 -9.41 5.90
C GLY A 282 14.24 -9.26 4.41
N PHE A 283 15.23 -8.90 3.60
CA PHE A 283 15.11 -8.78 2.15
C PHE A 283 15.43 -10.10 1.41
N ASP A 284 15.10 -11.25 2.02
CA ASP A 284 15.27 -12.55 1.36
C ASP A 284 14.30 -12.69 0.18
N THR A 285 14.84 -12.82 -1.02
CA THR A 285 14.09 -13.00 -2.28
C THR A 285 13.93 -14.47 -2.69
N SER A 286 14.35 -15.41 -1.88
CA SER A 286 14.25 -16.84 -2.18
C SER A 286 12.81 -17.28 -2.36
N PHE A 287 12.57 -18.21 -3.27
CA PHE A 287 11.25 -18.78 -3.52
C PHE A 287 10.85 -19.71 -2.38
N SER A 288 9.63 -19.54 -1.84
CA SER A 288 9.07 -20.40 -0.80
C SER A 288 7.93 -21.26 -1.36
N LEU A 289 8.22 -22.53 -1.61
CA LEU A 289 7.20 -23.49 -2.04
C LEU A 289 6.13 -23.70 -0.96
N ASP A 290 6.48 -23.61 0.32
CA ASP A 290 5.54 -23.73 1.43
C ASP A 290 4.53 -22.58 1.40
N ALA A 291 4.99 -21.33 1.29
CA ALA A 291 4.12 -20.17 1.18
C ALA A 291 3.16 -20.27 -0.04
N VAL A 292 3.70 -20.61 -1.21
CA VAL A 292 2.92 -20.77 -2.45
C VAL A 292 1.87 -21.88 -2.30
N SER A 293 2.25 -23.03 -1.73
CA SER A 293 1.33 -24.15 -1.51
C SER A 293 0.22 -23.81 -0.53
N ARG A 294 0.54 -23.09 0.55
CA ARG A 294 -0.47 -22.66 1.53
C ARG A 294 -1.44 -21.64 0.91
N ILE A 295 -0.95 -20.66 0.15
CA ILE A 295 -1.82 -19.68 -0.54
C ILE A 295 -2.75 -20.40 -1.52
N ALA A 296 -2.24 -21.32 -2.34
CA ALA A 296 -3.05 -22.07 -3.29
C ALA A 296 -4.14 -22.87 -2.61
N ARG A 297 -3.83 -23.61 -1.54
CA ARG A 297 -4.81 -24.37 -0.75
C ARG A 297 -5.87 -23.46 -0.12
N ALA A 298 -5.47 -22.33 0.43
CA ALA A 298 -6.37 -21.36 1.04
C ALA A 298 -7.30 -20.72 -0.01
N GLY A 299 -6.81 -20.40 -1.21
CA GLY A 299 -7.63 -19.94 -2.32
C GLY A 299 -8.66 -20.98 -2.77
N VAL A 300 -8.25 -22.24 -2.93
CA VAL A 300 -9.15 -23.37 -3.25
C VAL A 300 -10.19 -23.60 -2.15
N ALA A 301 -9.84 -23.38 -0.88
CA ALA A 301 -10.81 -23.48 0.22
C ALA A 301 -11.91 -22.41 0.11
N LEU A 302 -11.60 -21.22 -0.41
CA LEU A 302 -12.62 -20.19 -0.68
C LEU A 302 -13.40 -20.48 -1.98
N PHE A 303 -12.69 -20.82 -3.06
CA PHE A 303 -13.24 -21.07 -4.38
C PHE A 303 -12.78 -22.43 -4.90
N PRO A 304 -13.55 -23.52 -4.67
CA PRO A 304 -13.15 -24.88 -5.08
C PRO A 304 -12.79 -25.00 -6.57
N ALA A 305 -13.41 -24.22 -7.43
CA ALA A 305 -13.13 -24.21 -8.87
C ALA A 305 -11.69 -23.77 -9.22
N LEU A 306 -10.97 -23.14 -8.31
CA LEU A 306 -9.57 -22.76 -8.53
C LEU A 306 -8.62 -23.98 -8.55
N ALA A 307 -9.06 -25.14 -8.07
CA ALA A 307 -8.24 -26.36 -8.08
C ALA A 307 -7.86 -26.82 -9.50
N ASP A 308 -8.66 -26.49 -10.49
CA ASP A 308 -8.47 -26.88 -11.89
C ASP A 308 -7.68 -25.85 -12.71
N LEU A 309 -7.29 -24.73 -12.10
CA LEU A 309 -6.57 -23.66 -12.80
C LEU A 309 -5.06 -23.85 -12.75
N HIS A 310 -4.41 -23.50 -13.85
CA HIS A 310 -2.95 -23.42 -13.88
C HIS A 310 -2.45 -22.06 -13.40
N LEU A 311 -1.34 -22.06 -12.67
CA LEU A 311 -0.62 -20.84 -12.34
C LEU A 311 0.28 -20.45 -13.50
N LEU A 312 0.20 -19.19 -13.93
CA LEU A 312 1.11 -18.62 -14.91
C LEU A 312 2.43 -18.19 -14.29
N ARG A 313 2.34 -17.61 -13.10
CA ARG A 313 3.52 -17.13 -12.36
C ARG A 313 3.20 -16.94 -10.89
N THR A 314 4.26 -16.83 -10.12
CA THR A 314 4.25 -16.28 -8.76
C THR A 314 5.22 -15.12 -8.69
N TYR A 315 4.95 -14.18 -7.81
CA TYR A 315 5.90 -13.14 -7.46
C TYR A 315 5.87 -12.87 -5.95
N SER A 316 6.96 -12.29 -5.46
CA SER A 316 7.05 -11.87 -4.05
C SER A 316 7.47 -10.42 -3.97
N GLY A 317 7.01 -9.74 -2.92
CA GLY A 317 7.37 -8.37 -2.61
C GLY A 317 7.53 -8.16 -1.11
N PHE A 318 7.99 -6.99 -0.74
CA PHE A 318 8.22 -6.61 0.65
C PHE A 318 7.27 -5.49 1.03
N ARG A 319 6.40 -5.73 2.01
CA ARG A 319 5.60 -4.67 2.62
C ARG A 319 6.48 -3.85 3.56
N PRO A 320 6.33 -2.52 3.60
CA PRO A 320 6.99 -1.68 4.60
C PRO A 320 6.28 -1.84 5.96
N PHE A 321 6.68 -2.83 6.74
CA PHE A 321 6.12 -3.11 8.06
C PHE A 321 6.57 -2.06 9.07
N CYS A 322 5.64 -1.57 9.88
CA CYS A 322 5.89 -0.68 11.00
C CYS A 322 5.45 -1.35 12.31
N PRO A 323 6.24 -1.29 13.40
CA PRO A 323 5.96 -2.04 14.63
C PRO A 323 4.61 -1.72 15.29
N ASP A 324 4.11 -0.50 15.12
CA ASP A 324 2.81 -0.04 15.65
C ASP A 324 1.68 -0.11 14.61
N HIS A 325 1.95 -0.71 13.44
CA HIS A 325 1.01 -0.86 12.32
C HIS A 325 0.45 0.45 11.73
N LEU A 326 1.04 1.61 12.08
CA LEU A 326 0.66 2.90 11.51
C LEU A 326 1.70 3.39 10.50
N PRO A 327 1.29 4.04 9.41
CA PRO A 327 2.21 4.71 8.49
C PRO A 327 3.10 5.73 9.21
N VAL A 328 4.31 5.93 8.70
CA VAL A 328 5.22 7.00 9.12
C VAL A 328 5.10 8.12 8.09
N ILE A 329 4.54 9.27 8.50
CA ILE A 329 4.28 10.39 7.59
C ILE A 329 4.62 11.68 8.34
N GLY A 330 5.58 12.45 7.83
CA GLY A 330 5.87 13.75 8.42
C GLY A 330 7.34 14.14 8.39
N PRO A 331 7.64 15.35 8.87
CA PRO A 331 9.03 15.83 8.98
C PRO A 331 9.75 15.11 10.11
N ASP A 332 11.05 14.95 9.95
CA ASP A 332 11.94 14.43 11.00
C ASP A 332 12.51 15.61 11.79
N SER A 333 12.24 15.67 13.10
CA SER A 333 12.72 16.77 13.96
C SER A 333 14.24 16.80 14.08
N ARG A 334 14.91 15.65 13.90
CA ARG A 334 16.36 15.51 13.98
C ARG A 334 17.07 16.12 12.76
N MET A 335 16.37 16.24 11.61
CA MET A 335 16.90 16.77 10.36
C MET A 335 15.85 17.62 9.64
N PRO A 336 15.67 18.90 9.99
CA PRO A 336 14.77 19.82 9.31
C PRO A 336 14.92 19.78 7.77
N GLY A 337 13.83 19.59 7.07
CA GLY A 337 13.80 19.39 5.63
C GLY A 337 13.78 17.94 5.16
N LEU A 338 14.05 16.96 6.04
CA LEU A 338 13.83 15.55 5.76
C LEU A 338 12.41 15.14 6.19
N TRP A 339 11.71 14.47 5.31
CA TRP A 339 10.37 13.92 5.55
C TRP A 339 10.36 12.43 5.24
N HIS A 340 9.63 11.66 6.04
CA HIS A 340 9.45 10.23 5.81
C HIS A 340 8.02 9.93 5.36
N VAL A 341 7.89 9.00 4.42
CA VAL A 341 6.61 8.49 3.91
C VAL A 341 6.74 6.99 3.69
N GLY A 342 6.44 6.22 4.71
CA GLY A 342 6.64 4.77 4.73
C GLY A 342 5.75 4.06 5.73
N GLY A 343 6.00 2.77 5.95
CA GLY A 343 5.29 2.00 6.96
C GLY A 343 3.83 1.65 6.66
N GLN A 344 3.35 1.84 5.42
CA GLN A 344 1.96 1.61 5.03
C GLN A 344 1.57 0.13 4.91
N GLU A 345 2.48 -0.77 5.18
CA GLU A 345 2.29 -2.24 5.09
C GLU A 345 1.59 -2.69 3.79
N GLY A 346 0.44 -3.37 3.91
CA GLY A 346 -0.38 -3.81 2.79
C GLY A 346 -1.26 -2.72 2.19
N ALA A 347 -1.42 -1.58 2.85
CA ALA A 347 -2.34 -0.51 2.48
C ALA A 347 -1.72 0.55 1.52
N GLY A 348 -0.42 0.42 1.19
CA GLY A 348 0.33 1.47 0.49
C GLY A 348 -0.28 1.96 -0.82
N ILE A 349 -0.95 1.11 -1.59
CA ILE A 349 -1.66 1.52 -2.81
C ILE A 349 -2.85 2.41 -2.44
N GLY A 350 -3.72 1.92 -1.56
CA GLY A 350 -4.93 2.64 -1.17
C GLY A 350 -4.63 3.99 -0.52
N LEU A 351 -3.64 4.06 0.37
CA LEU A 351 -3.31 5.25 1.15
C LEU A 351 -2.48 6.30 0.39
N SER A 352 -1.79 5.89 -0.70
CA SER A 352 -0.76 6.71 -1.36
C SER A 352 -1.22 8.11 -1.78
N VAL A 353 -2.40 8.22 -2.38
CA VAL A 353 -2.89 9.48 -2.94
C VAL A 353 -3.42 10.44 -1.87
N GLY A 354 -4.06 9.89 -0.82
CA GLY A 354 -4.47 10.68 0.34
C GLY A 354 -3.26 11.25 1.09
N ILE A 355 -2.27 10.41 1.36
CA ILE A 355 -1.00 10.84 1.96
C ILE A 355 -0.36 11.94 1.12
N ALA A 356 -0.26 11.74 -0.19
CA ALA A 356 0.39 12.69 -1.08
C ALA A 356 -0.32 14.06 -1.14
N LYS A 357 -1.65 14.06 -1.09
CA LYS A 357 -2.43 15.30 -1.03
C LYS A 357 -2.19 16.05 0.30
N LEU A 358 -2.19 15.34 1.42
CA LEU A 358 -1.87 15.92 2.73
C LEU A 358 -0.44 16.46 2.79
N LEU A 359 0.53 15.74 2.21
CA LEU A 359 1.91 16.23 2.10
C LEU A 359 2.00 17.53 1.29
N ALA A 360 1.30 17.62 0.15
CA ALA A 360 1.30 18.83 -0.67
C ALA A 360 0.72 20.03 0.10
N GLN A 361 -0.35 19.83 0.87
CA GLN A 361 -0.91 20.85 1.76
C GLN A 361 0.12 21.30 2.82
N ALA A 362 0.70 20.34 3.56
CA ALA A 362 1.69 20.64 4.61
C ALA A 362 2.93 21.36 4.06
N LEU A 363 3.47 20.92 2.91
CA LEU A 363 4.66 21.49 2.29
C LEU A 363 4.44 22.91 1.74
N THR A 364 3.21 23.27 1.42
CA THR A 364 2.82 24.63 0.98
C THR A 364 2.29 25.51 2.12
N GLY A 365 2.35 25.02 3.38
CA GLY A 365 1.90 25.77 4.55
C GLY A 365 0.38 25.90 4.66
N GLN A 366 -0.36 25.05 3.97
CA GLN A 366 -1.82 24.96 4.10
C GLN A 366 -2.18 24.07 5.31
N GLU A 367 -3.36 24.29 5.89
CA GLU A 367 -3.94 23.36 6.83
C GLU A 367 -4.23 22.03 6.13
N THR A 368 -3.85 20.91 6.75
CA THR A 368 -4.09 19.58 6.21
C THR A 368 -5.52 19.13 6.48
N ASP A 369 -6.15 18.48 5.50
CA ASP A 369 -7.53 17.96 5.62
C ASP A 369 -7.69 16.92 6.74
N LEU A 370 -6.59 16.27 7.17
CA LEU A 370 -6.51 15.37 8.31
C LEU A 370 -5.28 15.68 9.17
N ASP A 371 -5.40 15.42 10.48
CA ASP A 371 -4.26 15.54 11.40
C ASP A 371 -3.21 14.46 11.10
N LEU A 372 -1.97 14.89 10.85
CA LEU A 372 -0.82 14.01 10.63
C LEU A 372 -0.08 13.62 11.91
N ALA A 373 -0.43 14.19 13.06
CA ALA A 373 0.27 13.93 14.33
C ALA A 373 0.33 12.43 14.71
N PRO A 374 -0.73 11.61 14.50
CA PRO A 374 -0.66 10.18 14.79
C PRO A 374 0.40 9.41 13.97
N PHE A 375 0.79 9.97 12.81
CA PHE A 375 1.71 9.33 11.87
C PHE A 375 3.12 9.90 11.95
N HIS A 376 3.36 10.89 12.83
CA HIS A 376 4.63 11.60 12.89
C HIS A 376 5.81 10.66 13.21
N PRO A 377 6.98 10.77 12.54
CA PRO A 377 8.13 9.90 12.78
C PRO A 377 8.66 9.99 14.23
N ASP A 378 8.55 11.14 14.88
CA ASP A 378 9.02 11.35 16.26
C ASP A 378 8.21 10.61 17.34
N ARG A 379 7.11 9.89 16.95
CA ARG A 379 6.40 9.02 17.88
C ARG A 379 7.22 7.80 18.34
N PHE A 380 8.33 7.51 17.63
CA PHE A 380 9.25 6.46 18.01
C PHE A 380 10.40 7.06 18.83
N PRO A 381 10.62 6.61 20.08
CA PRO A 381 11.78 7.03 20.87
C PRO A 381 13.08 6.54 20.24
N GLU A 382 14.16 7.28 20.44
CA GLU A 382 15.49 6.94 19.89
C GLU A 382 16.00 5.54 20.30
N GLU A 383 15.54 5.01 21.43
CA GLU A 383 15.91 3.67 21.94
C GLU A 383 15.17 2.51 21.24
N ALA A 384 14.09 2.76 20.52
CA ALA A 384 13.30 1.71 19.83
C ALA A 384 13.95 1.23 18.53
N ALA A 385 15.07 1.79 18.16
CA ALA A 385 15.76 1.59 16.88
C ALA A 385 16.91 0.55 16.95
N ALA A 386 17.13 -0.12 18.08
CA ALA A 386 18.20 -1.09 18.29
C ALA A 386 17.83 -2.52 17.86
#